data_3318a1cb0ffef1c818617f6e8ee32097
#
_entry.id   3318a1cb0ffef1c818617f6e8ee32097
#
_cell.length_a   1.000
_cell.length_b   1.000
_cell.length_c   1.000
_cell.angle_alpha   90.00
_cell.angle_beta   90.00
_cell.angle_gamma   90.00
#
_symmetry.space_group_name_H-M   'P 1'
#
loop_
_entity.id
_entity.type
_entity.pdbx_description
1 polymer ?
#
loop_
_entity_poly.entity_id
_entity_poly.type
_entity_poly.pdbx_seq_one_letter_code
_entity_poly.pdbx_strand_id
1 'polypeptide(L)'
;MMLKKIVADTPGCDGVVLGGHGLFTWGDTQRESYLNTITTIDQIGQFIERHAGAAGHQHFGGETVKTREDRSAIALKVLPIIRGAVSRKQRWIGSYSQLPQVLGFVNSDHAEKLAHLGTSCPDHFIRTKIRPMFIKWNPAGDPSELKELIEMALETYRADYAEYYKRHALTDSPAIRDASPTVVLVPGVGMFSFGKNKTESRITGEFYINAIGVMQGAGSLGAGVNCTDIPQAGPAASADRFSVHANYVALPPSEAFRIEYWKLEEAKIRRQPPEKELSRRVALVVGGGSGIGREVALLAAERGAHVVVADRDVKGAEAVAGEVAALYGKEVVTFAAIDVTKRETIKAALDTTVSTFGGVDILINTAAIFPSTPDGIINDPLWAVTLEVNVTANYKLTDEAHVVFAAQGIDGSIVLTSSANAVVAKKGTEAYDVSKAALSHLVRELAVTYAPTIRVNGISPATVVKGSTMFPRDRVMASLKKYGLPFAETMTDDELRNELAKFYAKRTLTHQPIDPKDCAQAIMFLAGPLARCTTGHLIPVDGGLVEAFLR
;
A
#
# COMPACT_ATOMS: atom_id res chain seq x y z
N MET A 1 26.87 -7.61 32.42
CA MET A 1 27.67 -8.28 33.48
C MET A 1 27.66 -9.79 33.32
N MET A 2 26.52 -10.46 33.08
CA MET A 2 26.41 -11.93 33.00
C MET A 2 27.26 -12.55 31.87
N LEU A 3 27.19 -12.01 30.65
CA LEU A 3 28.01 -12.46 29.50
C LEU A 3 29.51 -12.45 29.81
N LYS A 4 30.01 -11.34 30.37
CA LYS A 4 31.43 -11.21 30.75
C LYS A 4 31.88 -12.28 31.75
N LYS A 5 30.99 -12.66 32.66
CA LYS A 5 31.24 -13.73 33.63
C LYS A 5 31.26 -15.10 32.97
N ILE A 6 30.28 -15.39 32.11
CA ILE A 6 30.21 -16.69 31.38
C ILE A 6 31.48 -16.91 30.54
N VAL A 7 31.89 -15.85 29.79
CA VAL A 7 33.10 -15.91 28.96
C VAL A 7 34.36 -16.13 29.82
N ALA A 8 34.43 -15.47 30.98
CA ALA A 8 35.55 -15.63 31.88
C ALA A 8 35.60 -17.02 32.58
N ASP A 9 34.43 -17.57 32.88
CA ASP A 9 34.29 -18.88 33.52
C ASP A 9 34.44 -20.07 32.50
N THR A 10 34.43 -19.80 31.18
CA THR A 10 34.56 -20.80 30.13
C THR A 10 35.62 -20.37 29.11
N PRO A 11 36.90 -20.41 29.48
CA PRO A 11 37.98 -20.05 28.58
C PRO A 11 38.05 -21.03 27.41
N GLY A 12 38.15 -20.49 26.16
CA GLY A 12 38.17 -21.26 24.92
C GLY A 12 36.79 -21.47 24.28
N CYS A 13 35.73 -20.83 24.76
CA CYS A 13 34.46 -20.77 24.02
C CYS A 13 34.52 -19.74 22.88
N ASP A 14 34.02 -20.10 21.71
CA ASP A 14 34.01 -19.28 20.50
C ASP A 14 32.70 -18.49 20.33
N GLY A 15 31.76 -18.68 21.25
CA GLY A 15 30.46 -18.01 21.19
C GLY A 15 29.53 -18.33 22.35
N VAL A 16 28.37 -17.73 22.35
CA VAL A 16 27.30 -17.95 23.33
C VAL A 16 25.93 -17.85 22.65
N VAL A 17 25.05 -18.79 22.98
CA VAL A 17 23.65 -18.70 22.58
C VAL A 17 22.86 -18.04 23.72
N LEU A 18 22.23 -16.92 23.42
CA LEU A 18 21.29 -16.29 24.33
C LEU A 18 19.89 -16.83 24.07
N GLY A 19 19.30 -17.54 25.02
CA GLY A 19 17.97 -18.11 24.90
C GLY A 19 16.93 -17.04 24.54
N GLY A 20 16.18 -17.28 23.47
CA GLY A 20 15.19 -16.34 22.95
C GLY A 20 15.74 -15.06 22.33
N HIS A 21 17.07 -14.92 22.12
CA HIS A 21 17.65 -13.71 21.56
C HIS A 21 18.52 -13.97 20.34
N GLY A 22 19.49 -14.88 20.41
CA GLY A 22 20.35 -15.21 19.28
C GLY A 22 21.71 -15.74 19.65
N LEU A 23 22.58 -15.87 18.64
CA LEU A 23 23.94 -16.36 18.73
C LEU A 23 24.93 -15.17 18.69
N PHE A 24 25.89 -15.17 19.62
CA PHE A 24 27.04 -14.29 19.57
C PHE A 24 28.30 -15.15 19.45
N THR A 25 29.15 -14.82 18.51
CA THR A 25 30.44 -15.46 18.31
C THR A 25 31.53 -14.40 18.29
N TRP A 26 32.75 -14.81 18.54
CA TRP A 26 33.95 -13.99 18.47
C TRP A 26 35.14 -14.80 17.94
N GLY A 27 36.25 -14.16 17.73
CA GLY A 27 37.51 -14.70 17.27
C GLY A 27 38.58 -13.62 17.25
N ASP A 28 39.85 -13.98 17.18
CA ASP A 28 40.97 -13.02 17.13
C ASP A 28 40.99 -12.21 15.83
N THR A 29 40.30 -12.69 14.80
CA THR A 29 40.14 -12.01 13.51
C THR A 29 38.66 -11.94 13.11
N GLN A 30 38.32 -10.97 12.24
CA GLN A 30 36.98 -10.87 11.65
C GLN A 30 36.57 -12.16 10.90
N ARG A 31 37.53 -12.79 10.19
CA ARG A 31 37.31 -14.06 9.49
C ARG A 31 36.98 -15.19 10.47
N GLU A 32 37.69 -15.28 11.55
CA GLU A 32 37.49 -16.32 12.58
C GLU A 32 36.11 -16.16 13.23
N SER A 33 35.77 -14.94 13.69
CA SER A 33 34.45 -14.63 14.24
C SER A 33 33.32 -14.99 13.24
N TYR A 34 33.49 -14.67 11.97
CA TYR A 34 32.53 -15.03 10.91
C TYR A 34 32.43 -16.56 10.73
N LEU A 35 33.58 -17.25 10.66
CA LEU A 35 33.59 -18.72 10.53
C LEU A 35 32.94 -19.40 11.74
N ASN A 36 33.21 -18.93 12.94
CA ASN A 36 32.59 -19.43 14.17
C ASN A 36 31.07 -19.26 14.12
N THR A 37 30.56 -18.13 13.58
CA THR A 37 29.13 -17.91 13.39
C THR A 37 28.52 -18.96 12.46
N ILE A 38 29.05 -19.09 11.23
CA ILE A 38 28.44 -19.97 10.23
C ILE A 38 28.60 -21.45 10.59
N THR A 39 29.74 -21.84 11.19
CA THR A 39 29.97 -23.21 11.63
C THR A 39 29.01 -23.60 12.77
N THR A 40 28.79 -22.72 13.73
CA THR A 40 27.84 -22.98 14.83
C THR A 40 26.40 -23.08 14.29
N ILE A 41 26.00 -22.21 13.36
CA ILE A 41 24.68 -22.26 12.71
C ILE A 41 24.53 -23.60 11.95
N ASP A 42 25.54 -24.01 11.20
CA ASP A 42 25.52 -25.25 10.44
C ASP A 42 25.43 -26.48 11.38
N GLN A 43 26.19 -26.51 12.47
CA GLN A 43 26.12 -27.58 13.48
C GLN A 43 24.72 -27.67 14.12
N ILE A 44 24.09 -26.52 14.45
CA ILE A 44 22.74 -26.51 14.98
C ILE A 44 21.75 -26.99 13.92
N GLY A 45 21.90 -26.57 12.66
CA GLY A 45 21.09 -27.01 11.53
C GLY A 45 21.18 -28.54 11.35
N GLN A 46 22.39 -29.10 11.31
CA GLN A 46 22.63 -30.54 11.22
C GLN A 46 22.04 -31.31 12.42
N PHE A 47 22.12 -30.74 13.63
CA PHE A 47 21.47 -31.33 14.80
C PHE A 47 19.96 -31.39 14.61
N ILE A 48 19.31 -30.31 14.20
CA ILE A 48 17.88 -30.26 13.92
C ILE A 48 17.50 -31.27 12.85
N GLU A 49 18.22 -31.33 11.73
CA GLU A 49 17.96 -32.27 10.64
C GLU A 49 18.06 -33.73 11.09
N ARG A 50 19.08 -34.09 11.87
CA ARG A 50 19.25 -35.46 12.41
C ARG A 50 18.14 -35.85 13.37
N HIS A 51 17.56 -34.91 14.10
CA HIS A 51 16.53 -35.17 15.11
C HIS A 51 15.13 -34.84 14.62
N ALA A 52 14.99 -34.10 13.52
CA ALA A 52 13.71 -33.78 12.86
C ALA A 52 13.09 -35.00 12.16
N GLY A 53 13.27 -36.09 12.71
CA GLY A 53 12.48 -37.29 12.57
C GLY A 53 12.51 -38.04 11.25
N ALA A 54 13.03 -39.22 11.34
CA ALA A 54 12.76 -40.32 10.43
C ALA A 54 11.27 -40.74 10.36
N ALA A 55 10.38 -40.09 11.03
CA ALA A 55 8.99 -40.50 11.11
C ALA A 55 8.06 -39.31 10.79
N GLY A 56 7.77 -39.07 9.49
CA GLY A 56 6.53 -38.44 9.00
C GLY A 56 5.83 -37.44 9.93
N HIS A 57 6.59 -36.60 10.64
CA HIS A 57 5.99 -35.64 11.56
C HIS A 57 5.16 -34.63 10.77
N GLN A 58 3.87 -34.66 10.99
CA GLN A 58 2.98 -33.66 10.51
C GLN A 58 3.29 -32.35 11.26
N HIS A 59 3.85 -31.36 10.55
CA HIS A 59 4.10 -30.05 11.14
C HIS A 59 2.81 -29.47 11.72
N PHE A 60 2.90 -28.82 12.87
CA PHE A 60 1.81 -28.13 13.54
C PHE A 60 0.57 -28.98 13.84
N GLY A 61 0.70 -30.30 13.99
CA GLY A 61 -0.41 -31.24 14.21
C GLY A 61 -1.09 -31.73 12.93
N GLY A 62 -0.57 -31.36 11.76
CA GLY A 62 -1.10 -31.74 10.45
C GLY A 62 -2.11 -30.75 9.88
N GLU A 63 -2.35 -30.85 8.59
CA GLU A 63 -3.31 -30.02 7.87
C GLU A 63 -4.73 -30.53 8.14
N THR A 64 -5.58 -29.67 8.73
CA THR A 64 -7.00 -29.95 9.02
C THR A 64 -7.93 -29.17 8.12
N VAL A 65 -7.41 -28.16 7.46
CA VAL A 65 -8.14 -27.25 6.58
C VAL A 65 -7.53 -27.28 5.20
N LYS A 66 -8.36 -27.42 4.16
CA LYS A 66 -7.89 -27.35 2.77
C LYS A 66 -7.66 -25.90 2.34
N THR A 67 -6.54 -25.68 1.67
CA THR A 67 -6.28 -24.44 0.96
C THR A 67 -7.34 -24.22 -0.13
N ARG A 68 -7.94 -23.05 -0.17
CA ARG A 68 -8.91 -22.71 -1.22
C ARG A 68 -8.23 -22.45 -2.55
N GLU A 69 -8.85 -22.93 -3.63
CA GLU A 69 -8.38 -22.66 -4.99
C GLU A 69 -8.54 -21.18 -5.37
N ASP A 70 -9.65 -20.56 -4.94
CA ASP A 70 -10.00 -19.16 -5.17
C ASP A 70 -9.41 -18.18 -4.14
N ARG A 71 -8.44 -18.61 -3.31
CA ARG A 71 -7.84 -17.81 -2.21
C ARG A 71 -7.33 -16.45 -2.63
N SER A 72 -6.77 -16.32 -3.85
CA SER A 72 -6.31 -15.03 -4.36
C SER A 72 -7.46 -14.07 -4.61
N ALA A 73 -8.58 -14.55 -5.14
CA ALA A 73 -9.78 -13.76 -5.35
C ALA A 73 -10.44 -13.37 -4.01
N ILE A 74 -10.41 -14.27 -3.02
CA ILE A 74 -10.86 -13.97 -1.66
C ILE A 74 -9.95 -12.91 -1.04
N ALA A 75 -8.62 -13.06 -1.17
CA ALA A 75 -7.67 -12.10 -0.63
C ALA A 75 -7.88 -10.69 -1.18
N LEU A 76 -8.15 -10.53 -2.48
CA LEU A 76 -8.46 -9.23 -3.11
C LEU A 76 -9.71 -8.58 -2.52
N LYS A 77 -10.71 -9.35 -2.12
CA LYS A 77 -11.93 -8.83 -1.47
C LYS A 77 -11.71 -8.51 0.01
N VAL A 78 -10.94 -9.34 0.70
CA VAL A 78 -10.77 -9.28 2.16
C VAL A 78 -9.70 -8.28 2.58
N LEU A 79 -8.64 -8.11 1.79
CA LEU A 79 -7.53 -7.22 2.14
C LEU A 79 -7.96 -5.75 2.32
N PRO A 80 -8.83 -5.14 1.47
CA PRO A 80 -9.37 -3.81 1.74
C PRO A 80 -10.18 -3.75 3.04
N ILE A 81 -10.97 -4.78 3.34
CA ILE A 81 -11.77 -4.85 4.59
C ILE A 81 -10.85 -4.84 5.80
N ILE A 82 -9.83 -5.72 5.83
CA ILE A 82 -8.88 -5.77 6.95
C ILE A 82 -8.11 -4.44 7.04
N ARG A 83 -7.60 -3.93 5.90
CA ARG A 83 -6.86 -2.67 5.87
C ARG A 83 -7.69 -1.51 6.43
N GLY A 84 -8.94 -1.40 6.03
CA GLY A 84 -9.86 -0.39 6.54
C GLY A 84 -10.09 -0.55 8.06
N ALA A 85 -10.35 -1.77 8.50
CA ALA A 85 -10.61 -2.08 9.89
C ALA A 85 -9.41 -1.77 10.81
N VAL A 86 -8.17 -2.07 10.39
CA VAL A 86 -6.95 -1.74 11.16
C VAL A 86 -6.55 -0.26 11.04
N SER A 87 -7.10 0.49 10.09
CA SER A 87 -6.71 1.88 9.78
C SER A 87 -7.54 2.96 10.51
N ARG A 88 -8.26 2.63 11.56
CA ARG A 88 -9.14 3.60 12.26
C ARG A 88 -8.39 4.79 12.89
N LYS A 89 -7.21 4.57 13.48
CA LYS A 89 -6.39 5.65 14.09
C LYS A 89 -5.40 6.24 13.11
N GLN A 90 -4.78 5.40 12.32
CA GLN A 90 -3.79 5.76 11.31
C GLN A 90 -3.89 4.80 10.15
N ARG A 91 -3.62 5.26 8.93
CA ARG A 91 -3.66 4.38 7.76
C ARG A 91 -2.50 3.39 7.76
N TRP A 92 -2.74 2.26 7.14
CA TRP A 92 -1.75 1.21 6.96
C TRP A 92 -1.66 0.80 5.48
N ILE A 93 -0.47 0.39 5.07
CA ILE A 93 -0.24 -0.29 3.79
C ILE A 93 -0.27 -1.78 4.05
N GLY A 94 -0.96 -2.54 3.19
CA GLY A 94 -1.14 -3.98 3.33
C GLY A 94 -0.29 -4.79 2.35
N SER A 95 0.04 -6.00 2.76
CA SER A 95 0.64 -7.06 1.95
C SER A 95 -0.08 -8.37 2.19
N TYR A 96 -0.12 -9.23 1.18
CA TYR A 96 -0.68 -10.57 1.25
C TYR A 96 0.38 -11.61 0.93
N SER A 97 0.38 -12.72 1.68
CA SER A 97 1.27 -13.86 1.46
C SER A 97 0.49 -15.17 1.47
N GLN A 98 0.72 -15.97 0.43
CA GLN A 98 0.21 -17.33 0.28
C GLN A 98 1.36 -18.33 0.07
N LEU A 99 2.52 -18.05 0.65
CA LEU A 99 3.65 -18.96 0.58
C LEU A 99 3.29 -20.33 1.16
N PRO A 100 3.83 -21.44 0.63
CA PRO A 100 3.51 -22.79 1.12
C PRO A 100 3.69 -22.94 2.64
N GLN A 101 4.72 -22.33 3.20
CA GLN A 101 4.99 -22.33 4.64
C GLN A 101 3.88 -21.63 5.43
N VAL A 102 3.35 -20.50 4.91
CA VAL A 102 2.23 -19.77 5.53
C VAL A 102 0.95 -20.59 5.46
N LEU A 103 0.64 -21.15 4.28
CA LEU A 103 -0.55 -21.98 4.09
C LEU A 103 -0.51 -23.24 4.96
N GLY A 104 0.64 -23.93 5.02
CA GLY A 104 0.83 -25.08 5.88
C GLY A 104 0.64 -24.75 7.37
N PHE A 105 1.01 -23.53 7.79
CA PHE A 105 0.78 -23.08 9.16
C PHE A 105 -0.70 -22.75 9.41
N VAL A 106 -1.30 -21.85 8.64
CA VAL A 106 -2.67 -21.36 8.91
C VAL A 106 -3.74 -22.44 8.77
N ASN A 107 -3.45 -23.52 8.02
CA ASN A 107 -4.36 -24.62 7.77
C ASN A 107 -4.19 -25.81 8.75
N SER A 108 -3.26 -25.69 9.69
CA SER A 108 -2.91 -26.79 10.60
C SER A 108 -3.77 -26.80 11.86
N ASP A 109 -3.83 -27.96 12.52
CA ASP A 109 -4.59 -28.18 13.76
C ASP A 109 -4.16 -27.25 14.90
N HIS A 110 -2.86 -27.00 15.00
CA HIS A 110 -2.29 -26.20 16.07
C HIS A 110 -2.13 -24.71 15.74
N ALA A 111 -2.57 -24.26 14.55
CA ALA A 111 -2.37 -22.89 14.06
C ALA A 111 -2.86 -21.82 15.05
N GLU A 112 -4.09 -21.96 15.54
CA GLU A 112 -4.66 -21.00 16.48
C GLU A 112 -3.88 -20.96 17.80
N LYS A 113 -3.54 -22.12 18.36
CA LYS A 113 -2.79 -22.20 19.63
C LYS A 113 -1.42 -21.56 19.50
N LEU A 114 -0.68 -21.89 18.43
CA LEU A 114 0.66 -21.37 18.17
C LEU A 114 0.63 -19.87 17.89
N ALA A 115 -0.36 -19.38 17.14
CA ALA A 115 -0.57 -17.96 16.92
C ALA A 115 -0.79 -17.19 18.24
N HIS A 116 -1.51 -17.78 19.21
CA HIS A 116 -1.77 -17.17 20.51
C HIS A 116 -0.55 -17.16 21.43
N LEU A 117 0.40 -18.06 21.25
CA LEU A 117 1.64 -18.05 22.04
C LEU A 117 2.52 -16.83 21.75
N GLY A 118 2.43 -16.27 20.56
CA GLY A 118 3.29 -15.18 20.12
C GLY A 118 4.65 -15.65 19.62
N THR A 119 5.62 -14.75 19.58
CA THR A 119 6.95 -15.01 19.02
C THR A 119 8.01 -15.27 20.11
N SER A 120 9.04 -16.04 19.76
CA SER A 120 10.19 -16.33 20.63
C SER A 120 11.32 -15.31 20.52
N CYS A 121 11.24 -14.36 19.55
CA CYS A 121 12.32 -13.42 19.26
C CYS A 121 11.95 -11.98 19.68
N PRO A 122 12.82 -11.29 20.44
CA PRO A 122 12.57 -9.92 20.92
C PRO A 122 12.33 -8.92 19.80
N ASP A 123 13.09 -8.99 18.71
CA ASP A 123 13.02 -8.01 17.61
C ASP A 123 11.69 -8.06 16.86
N HIS A 124 10.91 -9.12 17.03
CA HIS A 124 9.61 -9.27 16.36
C HIS A 124 8.55 -8.34 16.94
N PHE A 125 8.52 -8.08 18.25
CA PHE A 125 7.40 -7.39 18.92
C PHE A 125 7.13 -5.99 18.41
N ILE A 126 8.16 -5.27 17.97
CA ILE A 126 8.02 -3.92 17.40
C ILE A 126 7.29 -3.98 16.06
N ARG A 127 7.40 -5.10 15.32
CA ARG A 127 6.83 -5.31 13.98
C ARG A 127 5.52 -6.07 14.02
N THR A 128 5.52 -7.24 14.67
CA THR A 128 4.39 -8.19 14.67
C THR A 128 3.47 -8.03 15.87
N LYS A 129 3.85 -7.17 16.83
CA LYS A 129 3.25 -7.09 18.17
C LYS A 129 3.36 -8.43 18.94
N ILE A 130 2.66 -8.51 20.09
CA ILE A 130 2.71 -9.70 20.94
C ILE A 130 2.25 -10.96 20.21
N ARG A 131 1.27 -10.84 19.30
CA ARG A 131 0.71 -11.96 18.53
C ARG A 131 -0.01 -11.48 17.28
N PRO A 132 -0.21 -12.35 16.27
CA PRO A 132 -1.10 -12.07 15.15
C PRO A 132 -2.57 -12.15 15.57
N MET A 133 -3.45 -11.63 14.74
CA MET A 133 -4.89 -11.90 14.81
C MET A 133 -5.21 -13.13 13.96
N PHE A 134 -5.81 -14.14 14.57
CA PHE A 134 -6.26 -15.36 13.88
C PHE A 134 -7.76 -15.29 13.64
N ILE A 135 -8.20 -15.48 12.40
CA ILE A 135 -9.63 -15.46 12.05
C ILE A 135 -10.19 -16.87 12.10
N LYS A 136 -11.17 -17.10 12.99
CA LYS A 136 -11.85 -18.39 13.14
C LYS A 136 -12.90 -18.56 12.03
N TRP A 137 -12.44 -18.73 10.82
CA TRP A 137 -13.29 -18.97 9.65
C TRP A 137 -13.16 -20.42 9.17
N ASN A 138 -14.28 -21.02 8.79
CA ASN A 138 -14.29 -22.31 8.12
C ASN A 138 -14.16 -22.08 6.60
N PRO A 139 -13.04 -22.48 5.96
CA PRO A 139 -12.85 -22.30 4.52
C PRO A 139 -13.84 -23.04 3.63
N ALA A 140 -14.60 -23.99 4.14
CA ALA A 140 -15.71 -24.60 3.40
C ALA A 140 -16.97 -23.68 3.36
N GLY A 141 -17.01 -22.63 4.20
CA GLY A 141 -18.10 -21.65 4.27
C GLY A 141 -18.07 -20.58 3.19
N ASP A 142 -19.02 -19.65 3.27
CA ASP A 142 -19.12 -18.52 2.36
C ASP A 142 -18.08 -17.44 2.74
N PRO A 143 -17.24 -16.98 1.79
CA PRO A 143 -16.31 -15.87 2.03
C PRO A 143 -16.98 -14.54 2.43
N SER A 144 -18.28 -14.36 2.21
CA SER A 144 -19.03 -13.18 2.67
C SER A 144 -19.06 -13.03 4.19
N GLU A 145 -18.95 -14.15 4.92
CA GLU A 145 -18.90 -14.18 6.40
C GLU A 145 -17.63 -13.53 6.96
N LEU A 146 -16.56 -13.48 6.15
CA LEU A 146 -15.24 -12.98 6.59
C LEU A 146 -15.30 -11.54 7.09
N LYS A 147 -16.15 -10.69 6.53
CA LYS A 147 -16.26 -9.30 6.97
C LYS A 147 -16.66 -9.20 8.44
N GLU A 148 -17.74 -9.89 8.81
CA GLU A 148 -18.26 -9.89 10.20
C GLU A 148 -17.26 -10.56 11.16
N LEU A 149 -16.68 -11.70 10.77
CA LEU A 149 -15.68 -12.39 11.57
C LEU A 149 -14.42 -11.54 11.82
N ILE A 150 -13.97 -10.77 10.82
CA ILE A 150 -12.84 -9.85 10.94
C ILE A 150 -13.17 -8.73 11.93
N GLU A 151 -14.36 -8.13 11.85
CA GLU A 151 -14.79 -7.07 12.76
C GLU A 151 -14.84 -7.57 14.20
N MET A 152 -15.46 -8.73 14.45
CA MET A 152 -15.53 -9.35 15.78
C MET A 152 -14.13 -9.71 16.33
N ALA A 153 -13.29 -10.34 15.51
CA ALA A 153 -11.93 -10.71 15.91
C ALA A 153 -11.08 -9.49 16.25
N LEU A 154 -11.27 -8.40 15.51
CA LEU A 154 -10.53 -7.15 15.73
C LEU A 154 -10.92 -6.47 17.05
N GLU A 155 -12.22 -6.43 17.40
CA GLU A 155 -12.66 -5.88 18.69
C GLU A 155 -12.08 -6.69 19.84
N THR A 156 -12.13 -8.03 19.76
CA THR A 156 -11.50 -8.93 20.75
C THR A 156 -10.00 -8.69 20.84
N TYR A 157 -9.30 -8.61 19.69
CA TYR A 157 -7.85 -8.37 19.67
C TYR A 157 -7.46 -7.04 20.32
N ARG A 158 -8.23 -5.98 20.05
CA ARG A 158 -8.00 -4.65 20.65
C ARG A 158 -8.22 -4.65 22.16
N ALA A 159 -9.26 -5.32 22.63
CA ALA A 159 -9.53 -5.46 24.05
C ALA A 159 -8.39 -6.21 24.76
N ASP A 160 -7.96 -7.34 24.20
CA ASP A 160 -6.85 -8.14 24.72
C ASP A 160 -5.52 -7.37 24.72
N TYR A 161 -5.22 -6.59 23.67
CA TYR A 161 -4.02 -5.78 23.62
C TYR A 161 -4.05 -4.64 24.63
N ALA A 162 -5.22 -4.03 24.85
CA ALA A 162 -5.38 -3.00 25.88
C ALA A 162 -5.20 -3.56 27.30
N GLU A 163 -5.72 -4.77 27.55
CA GLU A 163 -5.54 -5.46 28.84
C GLU A 163 -4.08 -5.90 29.04
N TYR A 164 -3.41 -6.41 27.96
CA TYR A 164 -1.99 -6.70 27.98
C TYR A 164 -1.15 -5.46 28.36
N TYR A 165 -1.45 -4.32 27.74
CA TYR A 165 -0.80 -3.06 28.08
C TYR A 165 -1.04 -2.68 29.55
N LYS A 166 -2.28 -2.67 30.01
CA LYS A 166 -2.67 -2.32 31.38
C LYS A 166 -2.00 -3.19 32.42
N ARG A 167 -1.86 -4.49 32.15
CA ARG A 167 -1.27 -5.47 33.05
C ARG A 167 0.24 -5.29 33.24
N HIS A 168 0.95 -4.86 32.19
CA HIS A 168 2.40 -4.83 32.18
C HIS A 168 3.00 -3.42 32.17
N ALA A 169 2.20 -2.37 32.00
CA ALA A 169 2.67 -0.99 32.00
C ALA A 169 3.27 -0.59 33.36
N LEU A 170 4.42 0.06 33.30
CA LEU A 170 5.09 0.69 34.43
C LEU A 170 4.71 2.18 34.47
N THR A 171 5.00 2.84 35.60
CA THR A 171 4.69 4.27 35.79
C THR A 171 5.35 5.19 34.76
N ASP A 172 6.43 4.75 34.15
CA ASP A 172 7.22 5.49 33.17
C ASP A 172 7.15 4.89 31.74
N SER A 173 6.23 3.94 31.50
CA SER A 173 6.02 3.36 30.19
C SER A 173 5.48 4.41 29.20
N PRO A 174 5.90 4.36 27.92
CA PRO A 174 5.26 5.14 26.85
C PRO A 174 3.75 4.84 26.78
N ALA A 175 2.97 5.79 26.25
CA ALA A 175 1.53 5.59 26.05
C ALA A 175 1.25 4.39 25.12
N ILE A 176 0.08 3.76 25.31
CA ILE A 176 -0.36 2.64 24.49
C ILE A 176 -0.35 3.02 23.00
N ARG A 177 0.28 2.18 22.20
CA ARG A 177 0.29 2.29 20.72
C ARG A 177 -1.08 1.92 20.14
N ASP A 178 -1.23 2.05 18.82
CA ASP A 178 -2.40 1.54 18.12
C ASP A 178 -2.62 0.05 18.47
N ALA A 179 -3.79 -0.29 18.96
CA ALA A 179 -4.12 -1.65 19.38
C ALA A 179 -4.46 -2.60 18.21
N SER A 180 -4.49 -2.10 16.96
CA SER A 180 -4.79 -2.93 15.79
C SER A 180 -3.66 -3.92 15.48
N PRO A 181 -3.96 -5.15 15.00
CA PRO A 181 -2.96 -6.14 14.62
C PRO A 181 -2.15 -5.68 13.40
N THR A 182 -0.91 -6.09 13.33
CA THR A 182 -0.05 -5.90 12.15
C THR A 182 0.08 -7.17 11.31
N VAL A 183 -0.34 -8.31 11.83
CA VAL A 183 -0.41 -9.60 11.12
C VAL A 183 -1.79 -10.21 11.36
N VAL A 184 -2.41 -10.69 10.27
CA VAL A 184 -3.71 -11.35 10.29
C VAL A 184 -3.61 -12.66 9.53
N LEU A 185 -4.07 -13.74 10.15
CA LEU A 185 -4.03 -15.10 9.63
C LEU A 185 -5.45 -15.57 9.31
N VAL A 186 -5.63 -16.06 8.09
CA VAL A 186 -6.94 -16.54 7.62
C VAL A 186 -6.78 -17.97 7.07
N PRO A 187 -7.33 -18.98 7.75
CA PRO A 187 -7.30 -20.38 7.27
C PRO A 187 -7.83 -20.49 5.84
N GLY A 188 -7.23 -21.35 5.04
CA GLY A 188 -7.59 -21.55 3.63
C GLY A 188 -7.15 -20.45 2.68
N VAL A 189 -6.79 -19.26 3.19
CA VAL A 189 -6.43 -18.08 2.38
C VAL A 189 -4.96 -17.72 2.51
N GLY A 190 -4.46 -17.48 3.72
CA GLY A 190 -3.07 -17.10 3.96
C GLY A 190 -2.89 -16.04 5.04
N MET A 191 -1.90 -15.17 4.85
CA MET A 191 -1.49 -14.16 5.81
C MET A 191 -1.53 -12.76 5.20
N PHE A 192 -2.01 -11.81 5.98
CA PHE A 192 -1.98 -10.38 5.68
C PHE A 192 -1.08 -9.67 6.68
N SER A 193 -0.24 -8.75 6.19
CA SER A 193 0.67 -7.97 7.03
C SER A 193 0.56 -6.49 6.74
N PHE A 194 0.78 -5.65 7.74
CA PHE A 194 0.56 -4.21 7.67
C PHE A 194 1.77 -3.43 8.19
N GLY A 195 2.03 -2.29 7.56
CA GLY A 195 3.10 -1.37 7.93
C GLY A 195 2.76 0.06 7.48
N LYS A 196 3.55 1.04 7.90
CA LYS A 196 3.36 2.45 7.49
C LYS A 196 3.66 2.70 6.02
N ASN A 197 4.40 1.80 5.39
CA ASN A 197 4.72 1.80 3.96
C ASN A 197 4.86 0.35 3.48
N LYS A 198 5.05 0.14 2.18
CA LYS A 198 5.15 -1.19 1.58
C LYS A 198 6.33 -1.99 2.11
N THR A 199 7.49 -1.37 2.25
CA THR A 199 8.68 -2.00 2.82
C THR A 199 8.39 -2.54 4.23
N GLU A 200 7.80 -1.71 5.08
CA GLU A 200 7.50 -2.10 6.46
C GLU A 200 6.43 -3.19 6.54
N SER A 201 5.40 -3.12 5.70
CA SER A 201 4.37 -4.15 5.58
C SER A 201 4.97 -5.50 5.16
N ARG A 202 5.86 -5.52 4.15
CA ARG A 202 6.57 -6.72 3.72
C ARG A 202 7.47 -7.28 4.82
N ILE A 203 8.29 -6.44 5.44
CA ILE A 203 9.18 -6.85 6.54
C ILE A 203 8.37 -7.43 7.71
N THR A 204 7.23 -6.83 8.07
CA THR A 204 6.33 -7.38 9.10
C THR A 204 5.90 -8.81 8.77
N GLY A 205 5.55 -9.06 7.51
CA GLY A 205 5.21 -10.41 7.03
C GLY A 205 6.40 -11.37 7.12
N GLU A 206 7.59 -10.96 6.67
CA GLU A 206 8.82 -11.76 6.72
C GLU A 206 9.20 -12.13 8.16
N PHE A 207 9.07 -11.23 9.12
CA PHE A 207 9.29 -11.51 10.53
C PHE A 207 8.34 -12.60 11.05
N TYR A 208 7.06 -12.57 10.66
CA TYR A 208 6.14 -13.60 11.10
C TYR A 208 6.35 -14.93 10.37
N ILE A 209 6.75 -14.92 9.10
CA ILE A 209 7.18 -16.13 8.35
C ILE A 209 8.39 -16.78 9.04
N ASN A 210 9.34 -15.97 9.50
CA ASN A 210 10.46 -16.48 10.29
C ASN A 210 9.99 -17.12 11.62
N ALA A 211 9.04 -16.50 12.32
CA ALA A 211 8.44 -17.09 13.52
C ALA A 211 7.77 -18.45 13.23
N ILE A 212 7.05 -18.57 12.11
CA ILE A 212 6.48 -19.85 11.63
C ILE A 212 7.59 -20.89 11.42
N GLY A 213 8.72 -20.50 10.80
CA GLY A 213 9.88 -21.37 10.60
C GLY A 213 10.48 -21.87 11.91
N VAL A 214 10.59 -20.99 12.92
CA VAL A 214 11.05 -21.37 14.27
C VAL A 214 10.08 -22.33 14.95
N MET A 215 8.76 -22.09 14.86
CA MET A 215 7.73 -22.99 15.38
C MET A 215 7.79 -24.36 14.69
N GLN A 216 8.01 -24.39 13.38
CA GLN A 216 8.16 -25.60 12.59
C GLN A 216 9.38 -26.41 13.03
N GLY A 217 10.54 -25.76 13.14
CA GLY A 217 11.79 -26.39 13.57
C GLY A 217 11.69 -26.96 15.00
N ALA A 218 11.10 -26.19 15.92
CA ALA A 218 10.86 -26.63 17.28
C ALA A 218 9.90 -27.83 17.34
N GLY A 219 8.83 -27.81 16.53
CA GLY A 219 7.89 -28.93 16.43
C GLY A 219 8.52 -30.20 15.82
N SER A 220 9.46 -30.03 14.88
CA SER A 220 10.15 -31.15 14.23
C SER A 220 11.09 -31.94 15.15
N LEU A 221 11.56 -31.33 16.24
CA LEU A 221 12.44 -32.03 17.20
C LEU A 221 11.72 -33.10 18.02
N GLY A 222 10.41 -33.26 17.89
CA GLY A 222 9.61 -34.37 18.37
C GLY A 222 9.57 -34.55 19.90
N ALA A 223 8.83 -35.57 20.34
CA ALA A 223 8.71 -35.96 21.75
C ALA A 223 9.97 -36.60 22.36
N GLY A 224 11.04 -36.78 21.58
CA GLY A 224 12.28 -37.43 22.01
C GLY A 224 13.29 -36.51 22.70
N VAL A 225 13.14 -35.20 22.63
CA VAL A 225 13.97 -34.23 23.35
C VAL A 225 13.16 -33.74 24.56
N ASN A 226 13.38 -34.37 25.72
CA ASN A 226 12.78 -33.93 26.96
C ASN A 226 13.32 -32.54 27.33
N CYS A 227 12.53 -31.49 27.16
CA CYS A 227 12.87 -30.14 27.62
C CYS A 227 12.97 -30.02 29.15
N THR A 228 12.67 -31.07 29.90
CA THR A 228 12.85 -31.13 31.35
C THR A 228 14.31 -31.14 31.76
N ASP A 229 15.25 -31.54 30.89
CA ASP A 229 16.67 -31.66 31.18
C ASP A 229 17.47 -30.37 30.85
N ILE A 230 16.82 -29.33 30.36
CA ILE A 230 17.47 -28.01 30.19
C ILE A 230 17.55 -27.37 31.60
N PRO A 231 18.75 -27.09 32.13
CA PRO A 231 18.89 -26.41 33.40
C PRO A 231 18.12 -25.09 33.35
N GLN A 232 17.14 -24.92 34.23
CA GLN A 232 16.36 -23.70 34.35
C GLN A 232 17.28 -22.57 34.86
N ALA A 233 17.92 -21.86 33.97
CA ALA A 233 18.71 -20.68 34.30
C ALA A 233 17.80 -19.52 34.65
N GLY A 234 17.59 -19.26 35.94
CA GLY A 234 16.94 -18.05 36.43
C GLY A 234 16.05 -18.27 37.65
N PRO A 235 15.82 -17.23 38.47
CA PRO A 235 14.92 -17.30 39.63
C PRO A 235 13.52 -17.66 39.16
N ALA A 236 12.83 -18.46 39.97
CA ALA A 236 11.51 -19.04 39.70
C ALA A 236 10.58 -18.04 39.00
N ALA A 237 10.30 -18.31 37.74
CA ALA A 237 9.29 -17.57 37.01
C ALA A 237 7.95 -17.78 37.70
N SER A 238 7.21 -16.71 37.89
CA SER A 238 5.84 -16.67 38.39
C SER A 238 4.90 -17.59 37.60
N ALA A 239 3.68 -17.81 38.08
CA ALA A 239 2.66 -18.70 37.54
C ALA A 239 2.25 -18.46 36.06
N ASP A 240 2.80 -17.46 35.40
CA ASP A 240 2.70 -17.16 33.95
C ASP A 240 3.63 -18.04 33.07
N ARG A 241 4.02 -19.23 33.54
CA ARG A 241 4.87 -20.14 32.75
C ARG A 241 4.11 -20.64 31.53
N PHE A 242 4.75 -20.38 30.37
CA PHE A 242 4.33 -20.75 29.04
C PHE A 242 4.09 -22.26 28.92
N SER A 243 3.00 -22.63 28.25
CA SER A 243 2.89 -23.97 27.71
C SER A 243 3.92 -24.12 26.61
N VAL A 244 4.93 -24.95 26.84
CA VAL A 244 5.84 -25.41 25.80
C VAL A 244 5.00 -26.28 24.86
N HIS A 245 4.81 -25.84 23.62
CA HIS A 245 4.13 -26.62 22.61
C HIS A 245 5.20 -27.22 21.70
N ALA A 246 5.41 -28.53 21.78
CA ALA A 246 6.38 -29.22 20.95
C ALA A 246 7.75 -28.51 20.87
N ASN A 247 8.37 -28.20 22.00
CA ASN A 247 9.66 -27.51 22.14
C ASN A 247 9.68 -26.02 21.73
N TYR A 248 8.55 -25.44 21.32
CA TYR A 248 8.49 -24.02 21.06
C TYR A 248 8.23 -23.24 22.35
N VAL A 249 9.09 -22.25 22.61
CA VAL A 249 8.97 -21.38 23.80
C VAL A 249 8.83 -19.94 23.33
N ALA A 250 7.65 -19.36 23.53
CA ALA A 250 7.43 -17.93 23.31
C ALA A 250 8.00 -17.10 24.46
N LEU A 251 8.30 -15.82 24.19
CA LEU A 251 8.73 -14.92 25.26
C LEU A 251 7.56 -14.58 26.21
N PRO A 252 7.86 -14.39 27.53
CA PRO A 252 6.87 -13.96 28.51
C PRO A 252 6.17 -12.66 28.12
N PRO A 253 4.86 -12.50 28.31
CA PRO A 253 4.18 -11.25 28.05
C PRO A 253 4.83 -10.04 28.75
N SER A 254 5.32 -10.23 29.96
CA SER A 254 6.05 -9.18 30.69
C SER A 254 7.38 -8.79 30.02
N GLU A 255 8.13 -9.75 29.50
CA GLU A 255 9.38 -9.49 28.77
C GLU A 255 9.06 -8.91 27.37
N ALA A 256 8.07 -9.47 26.68
CA ALA A 256 7.57 -8.92 25.41
C ALA A 256 7.19 -7.44 25.56
N PHE A 257 6.47 -7.09 26.63
CA PHE A 257 6.09 -5.72 26.91
C PHE A 257 7.29 -4.80 27.12
N ARG A 258 8.28 -5.23 27.92
CA ARG A 258 9.51 -4.45 28.17
C ARG A 258 10.28 -4.17 26.89
N ILE A 259 10.23 -5.06 25.91
CA ILE A 259 10.86 -4.89 24.61
C ILE A 259 10.01 -3.98 23.72
N GLU A 260 8.73 -4.30 23.57
CA GLU A 260 7.81 -3.53 22.73
C GLU A 260 7.74 -2.06 23.13
N TYR A 261 7.76 -1.78 24.44
CA TYR A 261 7.67 -0.44 25.02
C TYR A 261 9.01 0.08 25.56
N TRP A 262 10.14 -0.43 25.07
CA TRP A 262 11.46 0.00 25.51
C TRP A 262 11.75 1.47 25.15
N LYS A 263 12.22 2.23 26.11
CA LYS A 263 12.48 3.68 25.96
C LYS A 263 13.45 4.01 24.82
N LEU A 264 14.44 3.14 24.54
CA LEU A 264 15.38 3.36 23.45
C LEU A 264 14.70 3.18 22.08
N GLU A 265 13.80 2.21 21.93
CA GLU A 265 13.01 2.05 20.71
C GLU A 265 12.05 3.22 20.51
N GLU A 266 11.41 3.67 21.55
CA GLU A 266 10.57 4.88 21.52
C GLU A 266 11.39 6.12 21.11
N ALA A 267 12.62 6.26 21.60
CA ALA A 267 13.52 7.34 21.19
C ALA A 267 13.91 7.26 19.72
N LYS A 268 14.11 6.05 19.17
CA LYS A 268 14.35 5.85 17.72
C LYS A 268 13.13 6.24 16.89
N ILE A 269 11.93 5.85 17.33
CA ILE A 269 10.67 6.21 16.64
C ILE A 269 10.49 7.73 16.61
N ARG A 270 10.71 8.42 17.74
CA ARG A 270 10.57 9.88 17.84
C ARG A 270 11.61 10.67 17.03
N ARG A 271 12.77 10.07 16.75
CA ARG A 271 13.84 10.69 15.92
C ARG A 271 13.60 10.53 14.42
N GLN A 272 12.61 9.73 14.01
CA GLN A 272 12.28 9.62 12.59
C GLN A 272 11.78 10.97 12.06
N PRO A 273 12.07 11.29 10.78
CA PRO A 273 11.49 12.47 10.13
C PRO A 273 9.97 12.45 10.24
N PRO A 274 9.33 13.62 10.34
CA PRO A 274 7.87 13.70 10.34
C PRO A 274 7.32 13.10 9.05
N GLU A 275 6.17 12.42 9.16
CA GLU A 275 5.49 11.87 7.99
C GLU A 275 5.06 13.00 7.05
N LYS A 276 5.13 12.72 5.76
CA LYS A 276 4.69 13.64 4.71
C LYS A 276 3.16 13.65 4.65
N GLU A 277 2.61 14.66 3.96
CA GLU A 277 1.16 14.90 3.87
C GLU A 277 0.34 13.68 3.42
N LEU A 278 0.85 12.90 2.45
CA LEU A 278 0.19 11.72 1.90
C LEU A 278 0.81 10.40 2.35
N SER A 279 1.64 10.41 3.39
CA SER A 279 2.18 9.18 3.96
C SER A 279 1.07 8.20 4.30
N ARG A 280 1.33 6.89 4.08
CA ARG A 280 0.38 5.79 4.34
C ARG A 280 -0.85 5.77 3.41
N ARG A 281 -0.90 6.60 2.37
CA ARG A 281 -1.99 6.64 1.39
C ARG A 281 -1.59 5.94 0.10
N VAL A 282 -2.58 5.40 -0.58
CA VAL A 282 -2.46 4.75 -1.89
C VAL A 282 -3.21 5.58 -2.92
N ALA A 283 -2.50 6.03 -3.95
CA ALA A 283 -3.04 6.82 -5.05
C ALA A 283 -3.04 6.00 -6.35
N LEU A 284 -4.22 5.82 -6.95
CA LEU A 284 -4.37 5.30 -8.31
C LEU A 284 -4.47 6.48 -9.26
N VAL A 285 -3.48 6.65 -10.15
CA VAL A 285 -3.39 7.74 -11.13
C VAL A 285 -3.67 7.19 -12.52
N VAL A 286 -4.87 7.43 -13.02
CA VAL A 286 -5.33 7.00 -14.35
C VAL A 286 -5.02 8.09 -15.38
N GLY A 287 -4.48 7.69 -16.53
CA GLY A 287 -3.86 8.60 -17.49
C GLY A 287 -2.46 9.05 -17.02
N GLY A 288 -1.80 8.20 -16.19
CA GLY A 288 -0.55 8.52 -15.52
C GLY A 288 0.70 8.44 -16.41
N GLY A 289 0.59 7.90 -17.62
CA GLY A 289 1.74 7.67 -18.51
C GLY A 289 2.32 8.93 -19.16
N SER A 290 1.68 10.09 -19.03
CA SER A 290 2.15 11.35 -19.63
C SER A 290 1.51 12.60 -19.01
N GLY A 291 1.98 13.78 -19.42
CA GLY A 291 1.35 15.08 -19.17
C GLY A 291 1.01 15.33 -17.70
N ILE A 292 -0.24 15.71 -17.44
CA ILE A 292 -0.72 16.03 -16.09
C ILE A 292 -0.62 14.80 -15.18
N GLY A 293 -1.00 13.60 -15.68
CA GLY A 293 -0.98 12.37 -14.90
C GLY A 293 0.43 11.98 -14.45
N ARG A 294 1.44 12.14 -15.31
CA ARG A 294 2.85 11.93 -14.94
C ARG A 294 3.27 12.84 -13.78
N GLU A 295 2.98 14.15 -13.89
CA GLU A 295 3.34 15.10 -12.82
C GLU A 295 2.59 14.82 -11.52
N VAL A 296 1.33 14.35 -11.62
CA VAL A 296 0.55 13.89 -10.45
C VAL A 296 1.21 12.68 -9.78
N ALA A 297 1.65 11.68 -10.55
CA ALA A 297 2.30 10.49 -10.01
C ALA A 297 3.60 10.84 -9.26
N LEU A 298 4.43 11.69 -9.87
CA LEU A 298 5.67 12.18 -9.24
C LEU A 298 5.38 12.96 -7.95
N LEU A 299 4.44 13.90 -8.01
CA LEU A 299 4.11 14.76 -6.87
C LEU A 299 3.42 14.00 -5.72
N ALA A 300 2.58 13.02 -6.03
CA ALA A 300 1.97 12.14 -5.03
C ALA A 300 3.03 11.34 -4.26
N ALA A 301 4.00 10.75 -4.96
CA ALA A 301 5.12 10.04 -4.35
C ALA A 301 6.04 10.99 -3.56
N GLU A 302 6.33 12.19 -4.08
CA GLU A 302 7.07 13.23 -3.36
C GLU A 302 6.42 13.54 -2.01
N ARG A 303 5.08 13.60 -1.97
CA ARG A 303 4.29 13.84 -0.75
C ARG A 303 4.07 12.59 0.12
N GLY A 304 4.66 11.45 -0.25
CA GLY A 304 4.71 10.24 0.56
C GLY A 304 3.64 9.19 0.26
N ALA A 305 2.83 9.35 -0.79
CA ALA A 305 1.87 8.33 -1.21
C ALA A 305 2.57 7.14 -1.89
N HIS A 306 1.94 5.96 -1.80
CA HIS A 306 2.21 4.84 -2.70
C HIS A 306 1.38 5.04 -3.97
N VAL A 307 1.97 4.84 -5.13
CA VAL A 307 1.37 5.24 -6.41
C VAL A 307 1.20 4.04 -7.34
N VAL A 308 0.02 3.94 -7.94
CA VAL A 308 -0.21 3.06 -9.10
C VAL A 308 -0.40 3.95 -10.32
N VAL A 309 0.52 3.85 -11.26
CA VAL A 309 0.46 4.58 -12.54
C VAL A 309 -0.32 3.72 -13.52
N ALA A 310 -1.53 4.14 -13.88
CA ALA A 310 -2.38 3.38 -14.79
C ALA A 310 -2.59 4.15 -16.10
N ASP A 311 -2.36 3.48 -17.23
CA ASP A 311 -2.56 4.08 -18.54
C ASP A 311 -2.92 3.02 -19.58
N ARG A 312 -3.54 3.45 -20.67
CA ARG A 312 -3.74 2.63 -21.87
C ARG A 312 -2.40 2.41 -22.60
N ASP A 313 -1.53 3.42 -22.60
CA ASP A 313 -0.13 3.29 -22.98
C ASP A 313 0.66 2.69 -21.82
N VAL A 314 0.76 1.37 -21.81
CA VAL A 314 1.46 0.60 -20.77
C VAL A 314 2.94 0.98 -20.70
N LYS A 315 3.58 1.26 -21.85
CA LYS A 315 4.99 1.67 -21.87
C LYS A 315 5.20 3.04 -21.24
N GLY A 316 4.30 3.97 -21.47
CA GLY A 316 4.30 5.28 -20.82
C GLY A 316 4.10 5.13 -19.31
N ALA A 317 3.15 4.29 -18.88
CA ALA A 317 2.93 4.02 -17.46
C ALA A 317 4.16 3.39 -16.77
N GLU A 318 4.79 2.41 -17.41
CA GLU A 318 6.01 1.77 -16.92
C GLU A 318 7.19 2.75 -16.82
N ALA A 319 7.37 3.60 -17.83
CA ALA A 319 8.42 4.62 -17.83
C ALA A 319 8.25 5.60 -16.65
N VAL A 320 7.03 6.11 -16.43
CA VAL A 320 6.72 7.01 -15.30
C VAL A 320 6.88 6.30 -13.97
N ALA A 321 6.45 5.05 -13.86
CA ALA A 321 6.70 4.25 -12.66
C ALA A 321 8.21 4.07 -12.39
N GLY A 322 9.01 3.89 -13.44
CA GLY A 322 10.48 3.86 -13.37
C GLY A 322 11.07 5.16 -12.85
N GLU A 323 10.57 6.31 -13.30
CA GLU A 323 10.98 7.63 -12.79
C GLU A 323 10.67 7.79 -11.29
N VAL A 324 9.46 7.44 -10.88
CA VAL A 324 9.04 7.47 -9.47
C VAL A 324 9.91 6.52 -8.64
N ALA A 325 10.16 5.31 -9.12
CA ALA A 325 10.98 4.31 -8.44
C ALA A 325 12.43 4.77 -8.25
N ALA A 326 12.99 5.45 -9.24
CA ALA A 326 14.35 5.99 -9.17
C ALA A 326 14.49 7.10 -8.11
N LEU A 327 13.45 7.92 -7.91
CA LEU A 327 13.45 9.04 -6.97
C LEU A 327 13.06 8.65 -5.54
N TYR A 328 12.09 7.74 -5.40
CA TYR A 328 11.43 7.47 -4.10
C TYR A 328 11.50 6.01 -3.66
N GLY A 329 12.04 5.12 -4.49
CA GLY A 329 12.20 3.70 -4.20
C GLY A 329 11.19 2.81 -4.93
N LYS A 330 11.63 1.58 -5.24
CA LYS A 330 10.86 0.61 -6.04
C LYS A 330 9.55 0.16 -5.37
N GLU A 331 9.51 0.12 -4.05
CA GLU A 331 8.32 -0.31 -3.31
C GLU A 331 7.27 0.79 -3.13
N VAL A 332 7.53 2.02 -3.60
CA VAL A 332 6.58 3.15 -3.54
C VAL A 332 5.61 3.13 -4.71
N VAL A 333 5.95 2.47 -5.81
CA VAL A 333 5.21 2.57 -7.06
C VAL A 333 5.06 1.23 -7.77
N THR A 334 3.94 1.08 -8.47
CA THR A 334 3.73 0.07 -9.51
C THR A 334 2.96 0.67 -10.67
N PHE A 335 2.75 -0.09 -11.74
CA PHE A 335 1.94 0.35 -12.88
C PHE A 335 0.90 -0.69 -13.27
N ALA A 336 -0.11 -0.27 -14.02
CA ALA A 336 -1.17 -1.13 -14.52
C ALA A 336 -1.63 -0.68 -15.91
N ALA A 337 -2.03 -1.64 -16.73
CA ALA A 337 -2.76 -1.36 -17.97
C ALA A 337 -4.22 -1.03 -17.66
N ILE A 338 -4.77 0.03 -18.27
CA ILE A 338 -6.18 0.38 -18.12
C ILE A 338 -6.75 1.01 -19.40
N ASP A 339 -7.82 0.46 -19.89
CA ASP A 339 -8.71 1.12 -20.85
C ASP A 339 -9.99 1.52 -20.08
N VAL A 340 -10.14 2.80 -19.82
CA VAL A 340 -11.22 3.33 -18.97
C VAL A 340 -12.62 3.08 -19.56
N THR A 341 -12.73 2.71 -20.83
CA THR A 341 -14.02 2.34 -21.46
C THR A 341 -14.47 0.91 -21.09
N LYS A 342 -13.56 0.09 -20.56
CA LYS A 342 -13.77 -1.33 -20.27
C LYS A 342 -13.71 -1.61 -18.76
N ARG A 343 -14.83 -2.03 -18.18
CA ARG A 343 -14.90 -2.32 -16.73
C ARG A 343 -13.93 -3.41 -16.29
N GLU A 344 -13.68 -4.41 -17.11
CA GLU A 344 -12.75 -5.49 -16.81
C GLU A 344 -11.30 -4.99 -16.62
N THR A 345 -10.85 -4.00 -17.40
CA THR A 345 -9.52 -3.41 -17.23
C THR A 345 -9.45 -2.45 -16.05
N ILE A 346 -10.56 -1.77 -15.74
CA ILE A 346 -10.69 -0.95 -14.53
C ILE A 346 -10.55 -1.83 -13.28
N LYS A 347 -11.28 -2.95 -13.24
CA LYS A 347 -11.18 -3.93 -12.14
C LYS A 347 -9.77 -4.47 -12.01
N ALA A 348 -9.13 -4.86 -13.11
CA ALA A 348 -7.75 -5.36 -13.10
C ALA A 348 -6.75 -4.33 -12.54
N ALA A 349 -6.91 -3.04 -12.85
CA ALA A 349 -6.07 -1.99 -12.30
C ALA A 349 -6.33 -1.76 -10.80
N LEU A 350 -7.59 -1.86 -10.35
CA LEU A 350 -7.95 -1.82 -8.93
C LEU A 350 -7.42 -3.07 -8.19
N ASP A 351 -7.53 -4.26 -8.77
CA ASP A 351 -6.98 -5.50 -8.21
C ASP A 351 -5.45 -5.42 -8.08
N THR A 352 -4.76 -4.83 -9.06
CA THR A 352 -3.32 -4.53 -8.97
C THR A 352 -3.03 -3.58 -7.81
N THR A 353 -3.85 -2.55 -7.63
CA THR A 353 -3.71 -1.58 -6.53
C THR A 353 -3.91 -2.25 -5.17
N VAL A 354 -4.95 -3.06 -5.03
CA VAL A 354 -5.28 -3.80 -3.82
C VAL A 354 -4.20 -4.84 -3.49
N SER A 355 -3.82 -5.68 -4.45
CA SER A 355 -2.82 -6.73 -4.23
C SER A 355 -1.45 -6.17 -3.87
N THR A 356 -1.10 -4.99 -4.42
CA THR A 356 0.19 -4.36 -4.17
C THR A 356 0.22 -3.61 -2.83
N PHE A 357 -0.80 -2.82 -2.52
CA PHE A 357 -0.77 -1.88 -1.39
C PHE A 357 -1.89 -2.08 -0.37
N GLY A 358 -2.82 -2.96 -0.63
CA GLY A 358 -3.90 -3.32 0.30
C GLY A 358 -5.20 -2.56 0.10
N GLY A 359 -5.26 -1.58 -0.80
CA GLY A 359 -6.45 -0.79 -1.08
C GLY A 359 -6.18 0.51 -1.82
N VAL A 360 -7.14 1.43 -1.85
CA VAL A 360 -7.05 2.74 -2.51
C VAL A 360 -7.56 3.84 -1.58
N ASP A 361 -6.87 4.98 -1.51
CA ASP A 361 -7.27 6.16 -0.73
C ASP A 361 -7.56 7.36 -1.63
N ILE A 362 -6.91 7.43 -2.77
CA ILE A 362 -6.98 8.54 -3.71
C ILE A 362 -7.11 7.97 -5.12
N LEU A 363 -8.16 8.36 -5.83
CA LEU A 363 -8.34 8.09 -7.25
C LEU A 363 -8.21 9.39 -8.03
N ILE A 364 -7.32 9.43 -9.01
CA ILE A 364 -7.16 10.58 -9.89
C ILE A 364 -7.34 10.11 -11.33
N ASN A 365 -8.22 10.78 -12.08
CA ASN A 365 -8.38 10.50 -13.49
C ASN A 365 -8.04 11.73 -14.35
N THR A 366 -6.97 11.58 -15.14
CA THR A 366 -6.55 12.56 -16.14
C THR A 366 -6.74 12.06 -17.56
N ALA A 367 -7.19 10.81 -17.75
CA ALA A 367 -7.43 10.23 -19.06
C ALA A 367 -8.60 10.93 -19.75
N ALA A 368 -8.37 11.39 -20.96
CA ALA A 368 -9.37 12.03 -21.80
C ALA A 368 -8.94 11.99 -23.29
N ILE A 369 -9.88 12.21 -24.17
CA ILE A 369 -9.59 12.47 -25.59
C ILE A 369 -10.11 13.84 -26.01
N PHE A 370 -9.39 14.46 -26.93
CA PHE A 370 -9.79 15.72 -27.58
C PHE A 370 -9.71 15.52 -29.11
N PRO A 371 -10.69 14.85 -29.69
CA PRO A 371 -10.69 14.59 -31.12
C PRO A 371 -10.97 15.90 -31.89
N SER A 372 -10.40 15.97 -33.08
CA SER A 372 -10.65 17.05 -34.03
C SER A 372 -10.63 16.47 -35.45
N THR A 373 -11.45 17.01 -36.33
CA THR A 373 -11.44 16.69 -37.74
C THR A 373 -10.80 17.82 -38.53
N PRO A 374 -10.20 17.56 -39.70
CA PRO A 374 -9.58 18.61 -40.54
C PRO A 374 -10.58 19.70 -40.98
N ASP A 375 -11.83 19.34 -41.20
CA ASP A 375 -12.92 20.22 -41.61
C ASP A 375 -13.67 20.85 -40.44
N GLY A 376 -13.36 20.43 -39.20
CA GLY A 376 -14.04 20.89 -37.98
C GLY A 376 -15.48 20.34 -37.84
N ILE A 377 -15.82 19.25 -38.56
CA ILE A 377 -17.13 18.61 -38.48
C ILE A 377 -17.05 17.41 -37.53
N ILE A 378 -17.88 17.39 -36.50
CA ILE A 378 -18.00 16.27 -35.57
C ILE A 378 -19.08 15.32 -36.10
N ASN A 379 -18.69 14.11 -36.49
CA ASN A 379 -19.61 13.05 -36.89
C ASN A 379 -20.07 12.20 -35.70
N ASP A 380 -21.13 11.40 -35.89
CA ASP A 380 -21.72 10.57 -34.83
C ASP A 380 -20.73 9.63 -34.14
N PRO A 381 -19.86 8.88 -34.85
CA PRO A 381 -18.86 8.05 -34.18
C PRO A 381 -17.90 8.84 -33.29
N LEU A 382 -17.46 10.02 -33.75
CA LEU A 382 -16.54 10.86 -33.01
C LEU A 382 -17.22 11.47 -31.78
N TRP A 383 -18.49 11.87 -31.93
CA TRP A 383 -19.35 12.29 -30.82
C TRP A 383 -19.47 11.19 -29.77
N ALA A 384 -19.87 9.98 -30.19
CA ALA A 384 -20.09 8.84 -29.29
C ALA A 384 -18.83 8.44 -28.52
N VAL A 385 -17.68 8.30 -29.18
CA VAL A 385 -16.43 7.93 -28.53
C VAL A 385 -15.95 9.02 -27.55
N THR A 386 -16.22 10.30 -27.87
CA THR A 386 -15.84 11.41 -26.97
C THR A 386 -16.64 11.36 -25.68
N LEU A 387 -17.95 11.14 -25.76
CA LEU A 387 -18.80 10.97 -24.57
C LEU A 387 -18.44 9.71 -23.80
N GLU A 388 -18.17 8.61 -24.50
CA GLU A 388 -17.78 7.35 -23.85
C GLU A 388 -16.51 7.52 -23.01
N VAL A 389 -15.44 8.10 -23.57
CA VAL A 389 -14.17 8.24 -22.86
C VAL A 389 -14.23 9.35 -21.80
N ASN A 390 -14.81 10.50 -22.13
CA ASN A 390 -14.71 11.69 -21.25
C ASN A 390 -15.81 11.74 -20.17
N VAL A 391 -16.92 11.01 -20.33
CA VAL A 391 -18.05 11.02 -19.38
C VAL A 391 -18.33 9.62 -18.83
N THR A 392 -18.76 8.68 -19.69
CA THR A 392 -19.19 7.33 -19.28
C THR A 392 -18.07 6.57 -18.57
N ALA A 393 -16.84 6.69 -19.08
CA ALA A 393 -15.69 6.04 -18.48
C ALA A 393 -15.37 6.59 -17.06
N ASN A 394 -15.57 7.90 -16.82
CA ASN A 394 -15.41 8.46 -15.47
C ASN A 394 -16.43 7.87 -14.49
N TYR A 395 -17.68 7.71 -14.92
CA TYR A 395 -18.70 7.04 -14.12
C TYR A 395 -18.30 5.58 -13.83
N LYS A 396 -17.93 4.81 -14.86
CA LYS A 396 -17.50 3.41 -14.70
C LYS A 396 -16.32 3.28 -13.73
N LEU A 397 -15.33 4.13 -13.89
CA LEU A 397 -14.12 4.13 -13.06
C LEU A 397 -14.42 4.43 -11.60
N THR A 398 -15.24 5.45 -11.33
CA THR A 398 -15.60 5.83 -9.96
C THR A 398 -16.52 4.83 -9.30
N ASP A 399 -17.42 4.20 -10.05
CA ASP A 399 -18.32 3.14 -9.60
C ASP A 399 -17.55 1.89 -9.17
N GLU A 400 -16.60 1.40 -9.99
CA GLU A 400 -15.75 0.27 -9.62
C GLU A 400 -14.81 0.60 -8.44
N ALA A 401 -14.25 1.80 -8.40
CA ALA A 401 -13.42 2.23 -7.27
C ALA A 401 -14.23 2.35 -5.98
N HIS A 402 -15.49 2.78 -6.05
CA HIS A 402 -16.38 2.88 -4.90
C HIS A 402 -16.54 1.53 -4.17
N VAL A 403 -16.53 0.41 -4.90
CA VAL A 403 -16.57 -0.93 -4.29
C VAL A 403 -15.40 -1.13 -3.32
N VAL A 404 -14.19 -0.72 -3.72
CA VAL A 404 -13.00 -0.84 -2.87
C VAL A 404 -13.05 0.14 -1.70
N PHE A 405 -13.44 1.40 -1.93
CA PHE A 405 -13.61 2.39 -0.86
C PHE A 405 -14.65 1.95 0.18
N ALA A 406 -15.78 1.43 -0.28
CA ALA A 406 -16.86 0.94 0.60
C ALA A 406 -16.40 -0.28 1.43
N ALA A 407 -15.63 -1.19 0.84
CA ALA A 407 -15.05 -2.32 1.56
C ALA A 407 -14.08 -1.87 2.65
N GLN A 408 -13.29 -0.82 2.41
CA GLN A 408 -12.38 -0.24 3.39
C GLN A 408 -13.12 0.50 4.52
N GLY A 409 -14.21 1.19 4.21
CA GLY A 409 -14.97 1.98 5.20
C GLY A 409 -14.18 3.12 5.84
N ILE A 410 -13.15 3.63 5.14
CA ILE A 410 -12.35 4.80 5.55
C ILE A 410 -12.48 5.91 4.51
N ASP A 411 -12.21 7.16 4.93
CA ASP A 411 -12.35 8.31 4.04
C ASP A 411 -11.46 8.22 2.78
N GLY A 412 -11.97 8.69 1.66
CA GLY A 412 -11.32 8.68 0.37
C GLY A 412 -11.43 10.00 -0.38
N SER A 413 -10.68 10.13 -1.47
CA SER A 413 -10.75 11.29 -2.36
C SER A 413 -10.68 10.87 -3.83
N ILE A 414 -11.56 11.46 -4.64
CA ILE A 414 -11.58 11.30 -6.09
C ILE A 414 -11.38 12.67 -6.72
N VAL A 415 -10.46 12.77 -7.69
CA VAL A 415 -10.23 14.01 -8.45
C VAL A 415 -10.30 13.71 -9.94
N LEU A 416 -11.24 14.39 -10.62
CA LEU A 416 -11.49 14.24 -12.05
C LEU A 416 -11.00 15.47 -12.82
N THR A 417 -10.62 15.28 -14.09
CA THR A 417 -10.09 16.38 -14.92
C THR A 417 -11.11 16.83 -15.95
N SER A 418 -11.76 17.96 -15.66
CA SER A 418 -12.63 18.65 -16.60
C SER A 418 -11.81 19.57 -17.55
N SER A 419 -12.31 20.71 -17.91
CA SER A 419 -11.66 21.72 -18.78
C SER A 419 -12.37 23.07 -18.67
N ALA A 420 -11.66 24.16 -18.94
CA ALA A 420 -12.28 25.47 -19.18
C ALA A 420 -13.31 25.41 -20.33
N ASN A 421 -13.15 24.47 -21.26
CA ASN A 421 -14.11 24.23 -22.34
C ASN A 421 -15.49 23.71 -21.84
N ALA A 422 -15.63 23.35 -20.58
CA ALA A 422 -16.94 23.06 -20.00
C ALA A 422 -17.88 24.27 -19.99
N VAL A 423 -17.32 25.48 -20.07
CA VAL A 423 -18.06 26.76 -20.05
C VAL A 423 -17.71 27.66 -21.23
N VAL A 424 -16.64 27.35 -21.96
CA VAL A 424 -16.20 28.13 -23.14
C VAL A 424 -16.52 27.34 -24.41
N ALA A 425 -17.51 27.76 -25.15
CA ALA A 425 -17.89 27.13 -26.42
C ALA A 425 -16.95 27.54 -27.56
N LYS A 426 -16.57 26.58 -28.40
CA LYS A 426 -15.75 26.78 -29.60
C LYS A 426 -16.29 25.99 -30.78
N LYS A 427 -16.22 26.57 -31.98
CA LYS A 427 -16.60 25.87 -33.21
C LYS A 427 -15.63 24.71 -33.48
N GLY A 428 -16.19 23.54 -33.79
CA GLY A 428 -15.43 22.31 -34.14
C GLY A 428 -14.89 21.55 -32.92
N THR A 429 -15.38 21.86 -31.71
CA THR A 429 -15.03 21.14 -30.47
C THR A 429 -16.27 20.73 -29.68
N GLU A 430 -17.45 20.73 -30.32
CA GLU A 430 -18.75 20.56 -29.67
C GLU A 430 -18.83 19.29 -28.81
N ALA A 431 -18.35 18.16 -29.32
CA ALA A 431 -18.36 16.88 -28.58
C ALA A 431 -17.49 16.96 -27.31
N TYR A 432 -16.31 17.59 -27.41
CA TYR A 432 -15.42 17.75 -26.27
C TYR A 432 -16.01 18.71 -25.24
N ASP A 433 -16.47 19.88 -25.69
CA ASP A 433 -16.99 20.93 -24.80
C ASP A 433 -18.20 20.42 -24.02
N VAL A 434 -19.15 19.76 -24.70
CA VAL A 434 -20.31 19.12 -24.08
C VAL A 434 -19.87 18.00 -23.12
N SER A 435 -18.90 17.17 -23.50
CA SER A 435 -18.41 16.11 -22.63
C SER A 435 -17.80 16.66 -21.32
N LYS A 436 -17.08 17.78 -21.40
CA LYS A 436 -16.48 18.41 -20.21
C LYS A 436 -17.49 19.15 -19.35
N ALA A 437 -18.53 19.73 -19.94
CA ALA A 437 -19.68 20.26 -19.21
C ALA A 437 -20.44 19.16 -18.45
N ALA A 438 -20.70 18.04 -19.11
CA ALA A 438 -21.32 16.86 -18.48
C ALA A 438 -20.46 16.30 -17.36
N LEU A 439 -19.13 16.19 -17.55
CA LEU A 439 -18.19 15.74 -16.50
C LEU A 439 -18.18 16.71 -15.31
N SER A 440 -18.25 18.01 -15.55
CA SER A 440 -18.32 19.01 -14.46
C SER A 440 -19.59 18.85 -13.62
N HIS A 441 -20.70 18.44 -14.21
CA HIS A 441 -21.91 18.12 -13.47
C HIS A 441 -21.78 16.78 -12.75
N LEU A 442 -21.21 15.76 -13.40
CA LEU A 442 -20.97 14.44 -12.82
C LEU A 442 -20.14 14.52 -11.53
N VAL A 443 -19.17 15.43 -11.43
CA VAL A 443 -18.42 15.67 -10.18
C VAL A 443 -19.37 15.99 -9.02
N ARG A 444 -20.39 16.78 -9.24
CA ARG A 444 -21.39 17.16 -8.22
C ARG A 444 -22.27 15.98 -7.83
N GLU A 445 -22.77 15.25 -8.82
CA GLU A 445 -23.60 14.05 -8.60
C GLU A 445 -22.86 12.98 -7.81
N LEU A 446 -21.60 12.71 -8.17
CA LEU A 446 -20.77 11.74 -7.47
C LEU A 446 -20.41 12.20 -6.03
N ALA A 447 -20.22 13.50 -5.84
CA ALA A 447 -19.98 14.06 -4.51
C ALA A 447 -21.18 13.86 -3.57
N VAL A 448 -22.40 14.02 -4.08
CA VAL A 448 -23.62 13.73 -3.32
C VAL A 448 -23.78 12.23 -3.08
N THR A 449 -23.52 11.41 -4.10
CA THR A 449 -23.71 9.95 -4.04
C THR A 449 -22.75 9.28 -3.06
N TYR A 450 -21.48 9.72 -2.99
CA TYR A 450 -20.45 9.05 -2.20
C TYR A 450 -20.18 9.71 -0.83
N ALA A 451 -20.87 10.80 -0.53
CA ALA A 451 -20.80 11.42 0.80
C ALA A 451 -21.36 10.49 1.89
N PRO A 452 -20.88 10.59 3.15
CA PRO A 452 -19.85 11.50 3.65
C PRO A 452 -18.43 10.93 3.53
N THR A 453 -18.25 9.70 3.07
CA THR A 453 -16.97 8.96 3.14
C THR A 453 -15.99 9.35 2.05
N ILE A 454 -16.45 9.72 0.86
CA ILE A 454 -15.58 10.04 -0.27
C ILE A 454 -15.84 11.46 -0.74
N ARG A 455 -14.80 12.25 -0.82
CA ARG A 455 -14.85 13.57 -1.46
C ARG A 455 -14.60 13.42 -2.95
N VAL A 456 -15.43 14.04 -3.76
CA VAL A 456 -15.27 14.05 -5.23
C VAL A 456 -15.15 15.51 -5.68
N ASN A 457 -14.03 15.83 -6.31
CA ASN A 457 -13.75 17.15 -6.85
C ASN A 457 -13.14 17.05 -8.24
N GLY A 458 -12.88 18.17 -8.87
CA GLY A 458 -12.19 18.21 -10.14
C GLY A 458 -11.36 19.46 -10.35
N ILE A 459 -10.61 19.45 -11.42
CA ILE A 459 -9.94 20.64 -11.95
C ILE A 459 -10.48 21.01 -13.32
N SER A 460 -10.42 22.29 -13.67
CA SER A 460 -10.78 22.81 -14.99
C SER A 460 -9.60 23.53 -15.62
N PRO A 461 -8.65 22.80 -16.23
CA PRO A 461 -7.52 23.42 -16.92
C PRO A 461 -7.96 24.16 -18.18
N ALA A 462 -7.28 25.25 -18.51
CA ALA A 462 -7.28 25.78 -19.86
C ALA A 462 -6.30 24.97 -20.75
N THR A 463 -5.66 25.59 -21.73
CA THR A 463 -4.85 24.84 -22.69
C THR A 463 -3.49 24.48 -22.10
N VAL A 464 -3.29 23.21 -21.77
CA VAL A 464 -2.00 22.63 -21.34
C VAL A 464 -1.38 21.91 -22.54
N VAL A 465 -0.37 22.52 -23.14
CA VAL A 465 0.30 22.00 -24.37
C VAL A 465 1.49 21.12 -24.04
N LYS A 466 2.31 21.56 -23.09
CA LYS A 466 3.59 20.96 -22.74
C LYS A 466 3.40 19.53 -22.16
N GLY A 467 4.20 18.58 -22.64
CA GLY A 467 4.14 17.20 -22.16
C GLY A 467 2.84 16.44 -22.47
N SER A 468 1.88 17.03 -23.17
CA SER A 468 0.59 16.43 -23.47
C SER A 468 0.61 15.61 -24.77
N THR A 469 0.15 14.35 -24.69
CA THR A 469 -0.07 13.52 -25.88
C THR A 469 -1.23 14.00 -26.75
N MET A 470 -2.08 14.88 -26.25
CA MET A 470 -3.15 15.51 -27.03
C MET A 470 -2.62 16.54 -28.05
N PHE A 471 -1.36 16.93 -27.93
CA PHE A 471 -0.67 17.86 -28.84
C PHE A 471 0.52 17.17 -29.51
N PRO A 472 0.27 16.19 -30.43
CA PRO A 472 1.33 15.60 -31.24
C PRO A 472 1.88 16.66 -32.20
N ARG A 473 3.11 16.44 -32.69
CA ARG A 473 3.85 17.37 -33.55
C ARG A 473 3.02 17.99 -34.66
N ASP A 474 2.34 17.14 -35.45
CA ASP A 474 1.55 17.60 -36.60
C ASP A 474 0.42 18.55 -36.20
N ARG A 475 -0.24 18.25 -35.09
CA ARG A 475 -1.29 19.11 -34.54
C ARG A 475 -0.76 20.44 -34.04
N VAL A 476 0.40 20.43 -33.39
CA VAL A 476 1.07 21.67 -32.93
C VAL A 476 1.44 22.54 -34.13
N MET A 477 2.08 21.95 -35.16
CA MET A 477 2.45 22.67 -36.37
C MET A 477 1.23 23.24 -37.12
N ALA A 478 0.16 22.44 -37.25
CA ALA A 478 -1.11 22.91 -37.83
C ALA A 478 -1.70 24.08 -37.04
N SER A 479 -1.63 24.05 -35.71
CA SER A 479 -2.09 25.12 -34.84
C SER A 479 -1.23 26.39 -34.99
N LEU A 480 0.09 26.25 -35.01
CA LEU A 480 1.01 27.40 -35.22
C LEU A 480 0.75 28.07 -36.58
N LYS A 481 0.58 27.26 -37.65
CA LYS A 481 0.22 27.77 -38.96
C LYS A 481 -1.12 28.49 -38.97
N LYS A 482 -2.16 27.87 -38.34
CA LYS A 482 -3.51 28.48 -38.23
C LYS A 482 -3.49 29.84 -37.55
N TYR A 483 -2.63 30.01 -36.55
CA TYR A 483 -2.53 31.26 -35.79
C TYR A 483 -1.49 32.25 -36.33
N GLY A 484 -0.83 31.92 -37.46
CA GLY A 484 0.17 32.78 -38.08
C GLY A 484 1.44 32.95 -37.23
N LEU A 485 1.76 31.94 -36.40
CA LEU A 485 2.94 31.97 -35.55
C LEU A 485 4.16 31.41 -36.30
N PRO A 486 5.35 32.02 -36.15
CA PRO A 486 6.54 31.55 -36.81
C PRO A 486 7.03 30.23 -36.21
N PHE A 487 7.39 29.26 -37.04
CA PHE A 487 8.06 28.03 -36.65
C PHE A 487 8.91 27.49 -37.76
N ALA A 488 9.92 26.67 -37.44
CA ALA A 488 10.72 25.94 -38.39
C ALA A 488 10.48 24.43 -38.24
N GLU A 489 10.49 23.68 -39.32
CA GLU A 489 10.33 22.21 -39.30
C GLU A 489 11.48 21.49 -38.56
N THR A 490 12.61 22.17 -38.41
CA THR A 490 13.78 21.69 -37.66
C THR A 490 13.64 21.83 -36.13
N MET A 491 12.63 22.57 -35.64
CA MET A 491 12.38 22.71 -34.20
C MET A 491 12.02 21.37 -33.60
N THR A 492 12.46 21.15 -32.38
CA THR A 492 12.07 19.98 -31.57
C THR A 492 10.59 20.07 -31.18
N ASP A 493 10.02 18.95 -30.79
CA ASP A 493 8.61 18.92 -30.34
C ASP A 493 8.35 19.85 -29.15
N ASP A 494 9.31 19.94 -28.22
CA ASP A 494 9.18 20.81 -27.05
C ASP A 494 9.30 22.30 -27.42
N GLU A 495 10.17 22.66 -28.36
CA GLU A 495 10.22 24.03 -28.87
C GLU A 495 8.91 24.43 -29.54
N LEU A 496 8.35 23.58 -30.40
CA LEU A 496 7.06 23.81 -31.05
C LEU A 496 5.92 23.97 -30.02
N ARG A 497 5.87 23.07 -29.02
CA ARG A 497 4.89 23.15 -27.94
C ARG A 497 5.05 24.40 -27.10
N ASN A 498 6.28 24.83 -26.82
CA ASN A 498 6.56 26.06 -26.08
C ASN A 498 6.03 27.31 -26.82
N GLU A 499 6.23 27.40 -28.14
CA GLU A 499 5.72 28.54 -28.92
C GLU A 499 4.18 28.56 -28.90
N LEU A 500 3.53 27.41 -29.04
CA LEU A 500 2.08 27.34 -28.95
C LEU A 500 1.57 27.66 -27.52
N ALA A 501 2.26 27.21 -26.47
CA ALA A 501 1.92 27.52 -25.10
C ALA A 501 2.02 29.02 -24.79
N LYS A 502 3.06 29.71 -25.26
CA LYS A 502 3.21 31.18 -25.16
C LYS A 502 2.07 31.92 -25.84
N PHE A 503 1.57 31.42 -26.98
CA PHE A 503 0.41 32.02 -27.66
C PHE A 503 -0.84 31.91 -26.79
N TYR A 504 -1.12 30.72 -26.22
CA TYR A 504 -2.29 30.55 -25.34
C TYR A 504 -2.16 31.36 -24.05
N ALA A 505 -0.96 31.52 -23.50
CA ALA A 505 -0.70 32.31 -22.30
C ALA A 505 -1.14 33.80 -22.47
N LYS A 506 -0.96 34.38 -23.65
CA LYS A 506 -1.39 35.76 -23.95
C LYS A 506 -2.92 36.00 -23.82
N ARG A 507 -3.72 34.93 -23.80
CA ARG A 507 -5.17 34.99 -23.65
C ARG A 507 -5.63 34.92 -22.20
N THR A 508 -4.72 34.72 -21.27
CA THR A 508 -4.99 34.61 -19.84
C THR A 508 -4.49 35.86 -19.10
N LEU A 509 -5.08 36.16 -17.95
CA LEU A 509 -4.69 37.36 -17.16
C LEU A 509 -3.28 37.26 -16.58
N THR A 510 -2.81 36.04 -16.29
CA THR A 510 -1.47 35.83 -15.75
C THR A 510 -0.38 35.94 -16.81
N HIS A 511 -0.73 35.80 -18.09
CA HIS A 511 0.20 35.72 -19.22
C HIS A 511 1.29 34.63 -19.06
N GLN A 512 1.04 33.62 -18.23
CA GLN A 512 1.94 32.49 -18.03
C GLN A 512 1.40 31.24 -18.74
N PRO A 513 2.26 30.45 -19.39
CA PRO A 513 1.86 29.14 -19.88
C PRO A 513 1.44 28.25 -18.69
N ILE A 514 0.39 27.46 -18.89
CA ILE A 514 -0.05 26.49 -17.88
C ILE A 514 0.73 25.20 -18.13
N ASP A 515 1.53 24.81 -17.14
CA ASP A 515 2.28 23.57 -17.18
C ASP A 515 1.49 22.41 -16.53
N PRO A 516 1.77 21.16 -16.89
CA PRO A 516 1.19 19.98 -16.23
C PRO A 516 1.35 20.00 -14.71
N LYS A 517 2.46 20.55 -14.21
CA LYS A 517 2.75 20.67 -12.78
C LYS A 517 1.77 21.60 -12.05
N ASP A 518 1.29 22.67 -12.70
CA ASP A 518 0.30 23.57 -12.10
C ASP A 518 -1.03 22.83 -11.86
N CYS A 519 -1.43 22.01 -12.83
CA CYS A 519 -2.59 21.14 -12.70
C CYS A 519 -2.38 20.08 -11.60
N ALA A 520 -1.19 19.47 -11.53
CA ALA A 520 -0.86 18.48 -10.51
C ALA A 520 -0.90 19.07 -9.10
N GLN A 521 -0.47 20.31 -8.89
CA GLN A 521 -0.56 21.00 -7.59
C GLN A 521 -2.02 21.18 -7.15
N ALA A 522 -2.90 21.59 -8.06
CA ALA A 522 -4.33 21.74 -7.78
C ALA A 522 -4.98 20.38 -7.46
N ILE A 523 -4.63 19.34 -8.21
CA ILE A 523 -5.09 17.97 -7.96
C ILE A 523 -4.64 17.51 -6.57
N MET A 524 -3.37 17.70 -6.22
CA MET A 524 -2.83 17.29 -4.92
C MET A 524 -3.46 18.05 -3.75
N PHE A 525 -3.79 19.33 -3.91
CA PHE A 525 -4.58 20.06 -2.92
C PHE A 525 -5.94 19.40 -2.68
N LEU A 526 -6.68 19.12 -3.76
CA LEU A 526 -8.00 18.47 -3.67
C LEU A 526 -7.94 17.04 -3.14
N ALA A 527 -6.91 16.30 -3.51
CA ALA A 527 -6.69 14.91 -3.05
C ALA A 527 -6.27 14.84 -1.58
N GLY A 528 -5.54 15.83 -1.11
CA GLY A 528 -4.93 15.87 0.21
C GLY A 528 -5.86 16.29 1.36
N PRO A 529 -5.35 16.27 2.59
CA PRO A 529 -6.12 16.61 3.79
C PRO A 529 -6.43 18.11 3.91
N LEU A 530 -5.72 18.98 3.18
CA LEU A 530 -5.97 20.41 3.18
C LEU A 530 -7.37 20.75 2.63
N ALA A 531 -7.89 19.94 1.71
CA ALA A 531 -9.23 20.10 1.14
C ALA A 531 -10.30 19.24 1.86
N ARG A 532 -10.12 18.90 3.15
CA ARG A 532 -11.02 17.99 3.89
C ARG A 532 -12.49 18.41 3.91
N CYS A 533 -12.77 19.70 3.77
CA CYS A 533 -14.11 20.26 3.74
C CYS A 533 -14.56 20.69 2.33
N THR A 534 -13.87 20.22 1.27
CA THR A 534 -14.18 20.56 -0.12
C THR A 534 -14.61 19.30 -0.87
N THR A 535 -15.85 19.30 -1.37
CA THR A 535 -16.40 18.24 -2.23
C THR A 535 -17.42 18.84 -3.21
N GLY A 536 -17.59 18.27 -4.39
CA GLY A 536 -18.51 18.74 -5.43
C GLY A 536 -18.04 19.98 -6.20
N HIS A 537 -16.77 20.34 -6.08
CA HIS A 537 -16.22 21.56 -6.68
C HIS A 537 -15.15 21.28 -7.74
N LEU A 538 -15.01 22.26 -8.65
CA LEU A 538 -13.94 22.29 -9.65
C LEU A 538 -13.06 23.52 -9.41
N ILE A 539 -11.75 23.30 -9.38
CA ILE A 539 -10.76 24.39 -9.30
C ILE A 539 -10.30 24.75 -10.72
N PRO A 540 -10.48 26.00 -11.16
CA PRO A 540 -9.90 26.48 -12.42
C PRO A 540 -8.37 26.48 -12.34
N VAL A 541 -7.71 25.94 -13.37
CA VAL A 541 -6.27 26.06 -13.60
C VAL A 541 -6.11 26.63 -14.99
N ASP A 542 -6.50 27.90 -15.15
CA ASP A 542 -6.73 28.55 -16.44
C ASP A 542 -5.99 29.86 -16.64
N GLY A 543 -5.18 30.26 -15.64
CA GLY A 543 -4.42 31.51 -15.67
C GLY A 543 -5.32 32.78 -15.72
N GLY A 544 -6.59 32.64 -15.37
CA GLY A 544 -7.57 33.72 -15.49
C GLY A 544 -8.05 33.86 -16.95
N LEU A 545 -8.53 32.81 -17.57
CA LEU A 545 -9.19 32.87 -18.86
C LEU A 545 -10.55 33.52 -18.70
N VAL A 546 -10.67 34.81 -19.11
CA VAL A 546 -11.84 35.64 -18.85
C VAL A 546 -13.13 35.03 -19.39
N GLU A 547 -13.08 34.40 -20.56
CA GLU A 547 -14.22 33.74 -21.18
C GLU A 547 -14.74 32.54 -20.36
N ALA A 548 -13.92 32.01 -19.45
CA ALA A 548 -14.28 30.90 -18.56
C ALA A 548 -14.82 31.36 -17.20
N PHE A 549 -14.88 32.65 -16.91
CA PHE A 549 -15.43 33.12 -15.65
C PHE A 549 -16.92 32.81 -15.57
N LEU A 550 -17.28 32.03 -14.56
CA LEU A 550 -18.68 31.77 -14.25
C LEU A 550 -19.30 33.01 -13.65
N ARG A 551 -20.44 33.44 -14.20
CA ARG A 551 -21.25 34.56 -13.69
C ARG A 551 -22.25 34.06 -12.67
#